data_f2d066b7a0cafd5c5a2be14a6f47f9a7
#
_entry.id   f2d066b7a0cafd5c5a2be14a6f47f9a7
#
_cell.length_a   1.000
_cell.length_b   1.000
_cell.length_c   1.000
_cell.angle_alpha   90.00
_cell.angle_beta   90.00
_cell.angle_gamma   90.00
#
_symmetry.space_group_name_H-M   'P 1'
#
loop_
_entity.id
_entity.type
_entity.pdbx_description
1 polymer ?
#
loop_
_entity_poly.entity_id
_entity_poly.type
_entity_poly.pdbx_seq_one_letter_code
_entity_poly.pdbx_strand_id
1 'polypeptide(L)'
;MGIAVTGPLRREVARALPSRPFAVRFWDGSELPATAGANGDGAVPTFTVRSPRAVAHALRAPGQLGLGRAYVAGELAVDDIDAVMRLLGSWQAPPIEGRTKLRLIAAALAANGLTLPPAPPVSELAPRGTRHSRERDARAVRHHYDVSNEFFELFLGPSMTYSCGVWARSGARTLEEAQEAKLELVCAKLGLSAGERVLDVGCGWGSFALHAASKHGVHVTGITLSPAQASRAQERVREAGLEDNVDIRLADYRELQAEPFDAIASIGMVEHVGETQIDVYAERLAELLTPGGRLLNHGITRQRHTDPAAGDFSERYVFPDAEPLHLSRVLLALERAGFVTQHVEGFGADYAETLRHWAERLDASLERATALAGEERVRVWRLYLRAARNGFLSGFTGIYQVRAALPGGPAPAEAPGGPALTR
;
A
#
# COMPACT_ATOMS: atom_id res chain seq x y z
N MET A 1 12.45 -27.05 -32.79
CA MET A 1 11.69 -25.95 -32.14
C MET A 1 10.46 -25.68 -32.97
N GLY A 2 9.28 -26.18 -32.56
CA GLY A 2 8.04 -25.87 -33.23
C GLY A 2 7.71 -24.40 -33.09
N ILE A 3 7.42 -23.70 -34.18
CA ILE A 3 6.95 -22.33 -34.17
C ILE A 3 5.62 -22.34 -33.41
N ALA A 4 5.57 -21.81 -32.20
CA ALA A 4 4.36 -21.70 -31.41
C ALA A 4 3.39 -20.79 -32.17
N VAL A 5 2.31 -21.38 -32.68
CA VAL A 5 1.37 -20.71 -33.60
C VAL A 5 0.41 -19.86 -32.75
N THR A 6 0.55 -18.54 -32.79
CA THR A 6 -0.32 -17.59 -32.08
C THR A 6 -1.70 -17.43 -32.69
N GLY A 7 -1.84 -17.79 -33.98
CA GLY A 7 -3.07 -17.58 -34.76
C GLY A 7 -4.38 -18.11 -34.12
N PRO A 8 -4.43 -19.35 -33.58
CA PRO A 8 -5.60 -19.84 -32.86
C PRO A 8 -5.88 -19.03 -31.61
N LEU A 9 -4.85 -18.75 -30.79
CA LEU A 9 -4.99 -17.96 -29.56
C LEU A 9 -5.51 -16.55 -29.85
N ARG A 10 -4.94 -15.87 -30.86
CA ARG A 10 -5.37 -14.54 -31.29
C ARG A 10 -6.84 -14.52 -31.69
N ARG A 11 -7.31 -15.53 -32.46
CA ARG A 11 -8.73 -15.63 -32.85
C ARG A 11 -9.64 -15.83 -31.64
N GLU A 12 -9.28 -16.67 -30.71
CA GLU A 12 -10.11 -16.92 -29.53
C GLU A 12 -10.11 -15.73 -28.55
N VAL A 13 -8.98 -15.00 -28.38
CA VAL A 13 -8.94 -13.74 -27.65
C VAL A 13 -9.83 -12.68 -28.31
N ALA A 14 -9.80 -12.58 -29.66
CA ALA A 14 -10.66 -11.65 -30.38
C ALA A 14 -12.16 -11.96 -30.21
N ARG A 15 -12.54 -13.25 -30.13
CA ARG A 15 -13.93 -13.69 -29.88
C ARG A 15 -14.34 -13.48 -28.42
N ALA A 16 -13.43 -13.74 -27.48
CA ALA A 16 -13.69 -13.58 -26.04
C ALA A 16 -13.84 -12.12 -25.66
N LEU A 17 -13.10 -11.23 -26.33
CA LEU A 17 -13.05 -9.80 -26.07
C LEU A 17 -13.37 -9.01 -27.35
N PRO A 18 -14.63 -9.05 -27.85
CA PRO A 18 -15.01 -8.40 -29.12
C PRO A 18 -14.92 -6.88 -29.03
N SER A 19 -15.17 -6.30 -27.86
CA SER A 19 -14.97 -4.89 -27.55
C SER A 19 -13.83 -4.77 -26.55
N ARG A 20 -12.66 -4.38 -27.02
CA ARG A 20 -11.45 -4.23 -26.21
C ARG A 20 -10.78 -2.88 -26.49
N PRO A 21 -10.69 -2.00 -25.51
CA PRO A 21 -10.03 -0.69 -25.65
C PRO A 21 -8.49 -0.77 -25.40
N PHE A 22 -7.86 -1.86 -25.85
CA PHE A 22 -6.43 -2.10 -25.79
C PHE A 22 -5.97 -2.97 -26.96
N ALA A 23 -4.69 -2.86 -27.31
CA ALA A 23 -4.04 -3.72 -28.28
C ALA A 23 -3.28 -4.87 -27.59
N VAL A 24 -3.08 -5.98 -28.31
CA VAL A 24 -2.24 -7.10 -27.85
C VAL A 24 -1.24 -7.45 -28.94
N ARG A 25 0.06 -7.38 -28.61
CA ARG A 25 1.15 -7.83 -29.49
C ARG A 25 1.66 -9.16 -28.95
N PHE A 26 1.79 -10.16 -29.83
CA PHE A 26 2.25 -11.49 -29.47
C PHE A 26 3.73 -11.68 -29.82
N TRP A 27 4.35 -12.72 -29.25
CA TRP A 27 5.79 -13.05 -29.41
C TRP A 27 6.24 -13.37 -30.83
N ASP A 28 5.33 -13.65 -31.73
CA ASP A 28 5.59 -13.84 -33.17
C ASP A 28 5.46 -12.55 -34.00
N GLY A 29 5.27 -11.41 -33.32
CA GLY A 29 5.05 -10.11 -33.94
C GLY A 29 3.63 -9.86 -34.45
N SER A 30 2.73 -10.85 -34.35
CA SER A 30 1.33 -10.64 -34.74
C SER A 30 0.61 -9.75 -33.74
N GLU A 31 -0.34 -8.97 -34.20
CA GLU A 31 -1.10 -8.02 -33.39
C GLU A 31 -2.59 -8.28 -33.43
N LEU A 32 -3.24 -7.97 -32.32
CA LEU A 32 -4.67 -7.84 -32.16
C LEU A 32 -4.96 -6.38 -31.81
N PRO A 33 -5.44 -5.56 -32.77
CA PRO A 33 -5.66 -4.15 -32.52
C PRO A 33 -6.82 -3.91 -31.55
N ALA A 34 -6.84 -2.76 -30.90
CA ALA A 34 -8.00 -2.30 -30.16
C ALA A 34 -9.22 -2.19 -31.09
N THR A 35 -10.41 -2.50 -30.58
CA THR A 35 -11.67 -2.42 -31.36
C THR A 35 -12.58 -1.28 -30.89
N ALA A 36 -12.40 -0.79 -29.67
CA ALA A 36 -13.08 0.38 -29.13
C ALA A 36 -12.02 1.44 -28.82
N GLY A 37 -12.30 2.69 -29.13
CA GLY A 37 -11.47 3.80 -28.67
C GLY A 37 -11.48 3.87 -27.14
N ALA A 38 -10.39 4.36 -26.54
CA ALA A 38 -10.43 4.76 -25.15
C ALA A 38 -11.52 5.84 -25.01
N ASN A 39 -12.43 5.67 -24.05
CA ASN A 39 -13.39 6.72 -23.72
C ASN A 39 -12.60 7.86 -23.07
N GLY A 40 -12.22 8.87 -23.84
CA GLY A 40 -11.40 10.02 -23.43
C GLY A 40 -10.09 10.15 -24.22
N ASP A 41 -9.38 11.26 -24.04
CA ASP A 41 -8.09 11.61 -24.69
C ASP A 41 -6.88 10.76 -24.27
N GLY A 42 -7.10 9.55 -23.77
CA GLY A 42 -6.05 8.65 -23.27
C GLY A 42 -5.46 7.76 -24.35
N ALA A 43 -4.15 7.53 -24.29
CA ALA A 43 -3.45 6.55 -25.11
C ALA A 43 -4.06 5.14 -24.94
N VAL A 44 -4.23 4.41 -26.04
CA VAL A 44 -4.68 3.01 -26.03
C VAL A 44 -3.52 2.13 -25.57
N PRO A 45 -3.60 1.46 -24.42
CA PRO A 45 -2.48 0.65 -23.95
C PRO A 45 -2.26 -0.58 -24.79
N THR A 46 -0.99 -0.97 -24.97
CA THR A 46 -0.58 -2.19 -25.66
C THR A 46 0.00 -3.21 -24.69
N PHE A 47 -0.63 -4.36 -24.63
CA PHE A 47 -0.11 -5.52 -23.90
C PHE A 47 0.81 -6.31 -24.83
N THR A 48 2.09 -6.39 -24.52
CA THR A 48 3.07 -7.19 -25.27
C THR A 48 3.31 -8.51 -24.56
N VAL A 49 2.75 -9.58 -25.11
CA VAL A 49 2.98 -10.97 -24.66
C VAL A 49 4.30 -11.42 -25.28
N ARG A 50 5.36 -11.50 -24.47
CA ARG A 50 6.73 -11.76 -24.93
C ARG A 50 7.03 -13.24 -25.19
N SER A 51 6.26 -14.12 -24.53
CA SER A 51 6.42 -15.56 -24.71
C SER A 51 5.13 -16.31 -24.36
N PRO A 52 5.01 -17.60 -24.76
CA PRO A 52 3.90 -18.48 -24.35
C PRO A 52 3.76 -18.62 -22.83
N ARG A 53 4.85 -18.41 -22.06
CA ARG A 53 4.84 -18.51 -20.59
C ARG A 53 3.93 -17.49 -19.92
N ALA A 54 3.74 -16.31 -20.53
CA ALA A 54 2.75 -15.33 -20.04
C ALA A 54 1.34 -15.94 -19.99
N VAL A 55 0.97 -16.68 -21.06
CA VAL A 55 -0.32 -17.38 -21.14
C VAL A 55 -0.40 -18.50 -20.11
N ALA A 56 0.70 -19.21 -19.87
CA ALA A 56 0.78 -20.27 -18.86
C ALA A 56 0.59 -19.74 -17.43
N HIS A 57 1.10 -18.56 -17.10
CA HIS A 57 0.80 -17.90 -15.82
C HIS A 57 -0.69 -17.58 -15.66
N ALA A 58 -1.34 -17.07 -16.72
CA ALA A 58 -2.77 -16.77 -16.71
C ALA A 58 -3.63 -18.04 -16.58
N LEU A 59 -3.22 -19.16 -17.18
CA LEU A 59 -3.91 -20.46 -17.02
C LEU A 59 -3.76 -21.03 -15.61
N ARG A 60 -2.58 -20.88 -14.99
CA ARG A 60 -2.30 -21.37 -13.63
C ARG A 60 -3.07 -20.61 -12.56
N ALA A 61 -3.24 -19.32 -12.72
CA ALA A 61 -3.97 -18.44 -11.81
C ALA A 61 -4.84 -17.48 -12.65
N PRO A 62 -6.06 -17.87 -13.03
CA PRO A 62 -6.94 -17.00 -13.82
C PRO A 62 -7.23 -15.68 -13.08
N GLY A 63 -7.27 -14.58 -13.84
CA GLY A 63 -7.56 -13.25 -13.32
C GLY A 63 -6.32 -12.39 -13.06
N GLN A 64 -6.43 -11.46 -12.12
CA GLN A 64 -5.40 -10.45 -11.85
C GLN A 64 -4.05 -11.05 -11.41
N LEU A 65 -4.07 -12.12 -10.63
CA LEU A 65 -2.85 -12.75 -10.12
C LEU A 65 -2.00 -13.34 -11.25
N GLY A 66 -2.60 -14.06 -12.21
CA GLY A 66 -1.85 -14.64 -13.33
C GLY A 66 -1.28 -13.60 -14.27
N LEU A 67 -2.03 -12.53 -14.56
CA LEU A 67 -1.52 -11.40 -15.34
C LEU A 67 -0.40 -10.67 -14.60
N GLY A 68 -0.56 -10.46 -13.29
CA GLY A 68 0.47 -9.90 -12.43
C GLY A 68 1.76 -10.74 -12.42
N ARG A 69 1.64 -12.07 -12.29
CA ARG A 69 2.78 -13.01 -12.39
C ARG A 69 3.51 -12.90 -13.73
N ALA A 70 2.74 -12.89 -14.84
CA ALA A 70 3.33 -12.74 -16.17
C ALA A 70 4.07 -11.40 -16.33
N TYR A 71 3.52 -10.33 -15.78
CA TYR A 71 4.16 -9.01 -15.77
C TYR A 71 5.42 -8.99 -14.92
N VAL A 72 5.38 -9.50 -13.69
CA VAL A 72 6.52 -9.58 -12.78
C VAL A 72 7.64 -10.42 -13.37
N ALA A 73 7.31 -11.58 -13.94
CA ALA A 73 8.27 -12.45 -14.62
C ALA A 73 8.86 -11.84 -15.91
N GLY A 74 8.35 -10.70 -16.39
CA GLY A 74 8.77 -10.07 -17.62
C GLY A 74 8.27 -10.74 -18.90
N GLU A 75 7.38 -11.71 -18.78
CA GLU A 75 6.78 -12.43 -19.91
C GLU A 75 5.62 -11.63 -20.54
N LEU A 76 5.03 -10.71 -19.80
CA LEU A 76 4.07 -9.71 -20.23
C LEU A 76 4.66 -8.32 -19.98
N ALA A 77 4.56 -7.43 -20.96
CA ALA A 77 4.90 -6.03 -20.81
C ALA A 77 3.69 -5.16 -21.19
N VAL A 78 3.70 -3.94 -20.69
CA VAL A 78 2.70 -2.91 -20.97
C VAL A 78 3.46 -1.61 -21.24
N ASP A 79 3.07 -0.90 -22.29
CA ASP A 79 3.69 0.38 -22.66
C ASP A 79 3.32 1.52 -21.69
N ASP A 80 2.06 1.55 -21.21
CA ASP A 80 1.57 2.54 -20.25
C ASP A 80 0.72 1.86 -19.16
N ILE A 81 1.31 1.72 -17.94
CA ILE A 81 0.61 1.12 -16.80
C ILE A 81 -0.51 2.03 -16.30
N ASP A 82 -0.34 3.35 -16.37
CA ASP A 82 -1.38 4.29 -15.94
C ASP A 82 -2.60 4.24 -16.86
N ALA A 83 -2.40 4.03 -18.19
CA ALA A 83 -3.49 3.75 -19.11
C ALA A 83 -4.23 2.45 -18.77
N VAL A 84 -3.51 1.40 -18.36
CA VAL A 84 -4.14 0.15 -17.88
C VAL A 84 -4.96 0.40 -16.62
N MET A 85 -4.48 1.20 -15.68
CA MET A 85 -5.23 1.53 -14.46
C MET A 85 -6.52 2.30 -14.78
N ARG A 86 -6.46 3.27 -15.69
CA ARG A 86 -7.66 3.97 -16.19
C ARG A 86 -8.65 3.01 -16.84
N LEU A 87 -8.13 2.04 -17.62
CA LEU A 87 -8.93 1.02 -18.27
C LEU A 87 -9.70 0.16 -17.26
N LEU A 88 -9.05 -0.26 -16.15
CA LEU A 88 -9.70 -1.05 -15.10
C LEU A 88 -10.87 -0.30 -14.43
N GLY A 89 -10.84 1.03 -14.40
CA GLY A 89 -11.92 1.87 -13.88
C GLY A 89 -13.08 2.10 -14.87
N SER A 90 -12.84 1.97 -16.18
CA SER A 90 -13.79 2.38 -17.23
C SER A 90 -14.30 1.23 -18.10
N TRP A 91 -13.62 0.08 -18.10
CA TRP A 91 -13.97 -1.07 -18.94
C TRP A 91 -14.10 -2.33 -18.10
N GLN A 92 -15.19 -3.05 -18.34
CA GLN A 92 -15.40 -4.37 -17.75
C GLN A 92 -15.28 -5.44 -18.82
N ALA A 93 -14.41 -6.43 -18.57
CA ALA A 93 -14.32 -7.57 -19.44
C ALA A 93 -15.66 -8.32 -19.49
N PRO A 94 -16.16 -8.68 -20.67
CA PRO A 94 -17.35 -9.50 -20.77
C PRO A 94 -17.11 -10.85 -20.08
N PRO A 95 -18.13 -11.48 -19.48
CA PRO A 95 -17.98 -12.80 -18.90
C PRO A 95 -17.60 -13.82 -19.97
N ILE A 96 -16.50 -14.54 -19.74
CA ILE A 96 -16.01 -15.58 -20.66
C ILE A 96 -16.47 -16.93 -20.13
N GLU A 97 -17.53 -17.47 -20.71
CA GLU A 97 -18.20 -18.67 -20.23
C GLU A 97 -18.34 -19.76 -21.32
N GLY A 98 -18.70 -20.96 -20.86
CA GLY A 98 -19.09 -22.06 -21.72
C GLY A 98 -18.05 -22.43 -22.78
N ARG A 99 -18.51 -22.58 -24.03
CA ARG A 99 -17.65 -22.99 -25.16
C ARG A 99 -16.53 -22.01 -25.47
N THR A 100 -16.75 -20.70 -25.27
CA THR A 100 -15.71 -19.68 -25.49
C THR A 100 -14.55 -19.86 -24.53
N LYS A 101 -14.83 -20.08 -23.24
CA LYS A 101 -13.82 -20.38 -22.24
C LYS A 101 -13.00 -21.63 -22.56
N LEU A 102 -13.68 -22.71 -22.95
CA LEU A 102 -13.01 -23.98 -23.33
C LEU A 102 -12.10 -23.82 -24.56
N ARG A 103 -12.55 -23.10 -25.58
CA ARG A 103 -11.76 -22.80 -26.79
C ARG A 103 -10.55 -21.93 -26.47
N LEU A 104 -10.72 -20.91 -25.64
CA LEU A 104 -9.63 -20.03 -25.21
C LEU A 104 -8.57 -20.84 -24.43
N ILE A 105 -8.99 -21.70 -23.50
CA ILE A 105 -8.08 -22.59 -22.77
C ILE A 105 -7.35 -23.53 -23.72
N ALA A 106 -8.07 -24.20 -24.63
CA ALA A 106 -7.46 -25.09 -25.62
C ALA A 106 -6.46 -24.37 -26.52
N ALA A 107 -6.77 -23.17 -27.00
CA ALA A 107 -5.87 -22.36 -27.80
C ALA A 107 -4.64 -21.90 -27.01
N ALA A 108 -4.83 -21.56 -25.73
CA ALA A 108 -3.75 -21.18 -24.82
C ALA A 108 -2.81 -22.36 -24.53
N LEU A 109 -3.36 -23.54 -24.29
CA LEU A 109 -2.57 -24.76 -24.09
C LEU A 109 -1.79 -25.14 -25.37
N ALA A 110 -2.44 -25.04 -26.55
CA ALA A 110 -1.76 -25.28 -27.82
C ALA A 110 -0.62 -24.28 -28.09
N ALA A 111 -0.83 -23.01 -27.74
CA ALA A 111 0.19 -21.96 -27.89
C ALA A 111 1.36 -22.12 -26.90
N ASN A 112 1.10 -22.65 -25.70
CA ASN A 112 2.13 -22.91 -24.68
C ASN A 112 2.92 -24.21 -24.94
N GLY A 113 2.44 -25.08 -25.84
CA GLY A 113 2.95 -26.43 -25.98
C GLY A 113 2.61 -27.30 -24.77
N LEU A 114 3.18 -28.50 -24.69
CA LEU A 114 3.02 -29.42 -23.56
C LEU A 114 4.00 -29.08 -22.40
N THR A 115 4.35 -27.80 -22.23
CA THR A 115 5.24 -27.37 -21.14
C THR A 115 4.47 -27.21 -19.85
N LEU A 116 5.07 -27.62 -18.73
CA LEU A 116 4.51 -27.36 -17.41
C LEU A 116 4.36 -25.85 -17.17
N PRO A 117 3.28 -25.42 -16.50
CA PRO A 117 3.14 -24.03 -16.10
C PRO A 117 4.36 -23.57 -15.29
N PRO A 118 4.92 -22.38 -15.55
CA PRO A 118 6.07 -21.88 -14.86
C PRO A 118 5.80 -21.74 -13.36
N ALA A 119 6.83 -21.91 -12.53
CA ALA A 119 6.73 -21.56 -11.12
C ALA A 119 6.36 -20.08 -10.95
N PRO A 120 5.70 -19.70 -9.84
CA PRO A 120 5.54 -18.29 -9.51
C PRO A 120 6.89 -17.58 -9.48
N PRO A 121 6.94 -16.26 -9.77
CA PRO A 121 8.15 -15.45 -9.61
C PRO A 121 8.76 -15.61 -8.21
N VAL A 122 10.08 -15.50 -8.11
CA VAL A 122 10.80 -15.67 -6.82
C VAL A 122 10.38 -14.60 -5.80
N SER A 123 9.99 -13.44 -6.29
CA SER A 123 9.48 -12.33 -5.47
C SER A 123 8.09 -12.58 -4.86
N GLU A 124 7.39 -13.65 -5.27
CA GLU A 124 6.07 -13.99 -4.71
C GLU A 124 6.21 -14.70 -3.36
N LEU A 125 5.56 -14.15 -2.35
CA LEU A 125 5.51 -14.78 -1.03
C LEU A 125 4.46 -15.88 -0.97
N ALA A 126 4.85 -17.04 -0.46
CA ALA A 126 3.94 -18.10 -0.05
C ALA A 126 3.73 -18.01 1.47
N PRO A 127 2.59 -17.47 1.95
CA PRO A 127 2.34 -17.32 3.38
C PRO A 127 2.32 -18.68 4.08
N ARG A 128 3.03 -18.80 5.21
CA ARG A 128 3.07 -20.03 6.05
C ARG A 128 2.78 -19.67 7.51
N GLY A 129 2.04 -20.53 8.20
CA GLY A 129 1.67 -20.35 9.61
C GLY A 129 0.33 -19.63 9.78
N THR A 130 -0.11 -19.45 11.04
CA THR A 130 -1.37 -18.81 11.40
C THR A 130 -1.34 -17.32 11.06
N ARG A 131 -2.37 -16.83 10.37
CA ARG A 131 -2.50 -15.39 10.02
C ARG A 131 -2.53 -14.55 11.30
N HIS A 132 -1.87 -13.39 11.28
CA HIS A 132 -1.72 -12.47 12.42
C HIS A 132 -1.05 -13.07 13.67
N SER A 133 -0.26 -14.17 13.51
CA SER A 133 0.66 -14.58 14.57
C SER A 133 1.92 -13.67 14.54
N ARG A 134 2.53 -13.44 15.72
CA ARG A 134 3.70 -12.57 15.88
C ARG A 134 4.85 -12.91 14.91
N GLU A 135 5.15 -14.21 14.77
CA GLU A 135 6.22 -14.68 13.87
C GLU A 135 5.87 -14.45 12.40
N ARG A 136 4.57 -14.58 12.05
CA ARG A 136 4.12 -14.33 10.68
C ARG A 136 4.07 -12.84 10.38
N ASP A 137 3.59 -12.00 11.30
CA ASP A 137 3.62 -10.54 11.18
C ASP A 137 5.04 -10.04 11.01
N ALA A 138 5.98 -10.48 11.86
CA ALA A 138 7.38 -10.12 11.74
C ALA A 138 8.03 -10.55 10.42
N ARG A 139 7.62 -11.71 9.85
CA ARG A 139 8.08 -12.13 8.52
C ARG A 139 7.47 -11.32 7.39
N ALA A 140 6.18 -11.00 7.49
CA ALA A 140 5.48 -10.17 6.52
C ALA A 140 6.11 -8.78 6.44
N VAL A 141 6.35 -8.15 7.58
CA VAL A 141 7.03 -6.85 7.70
C VAL A 141 8.43 -6.93 7.12
N ARG A 142 9.24 -7.93 7.50
CA ARG A 142 10.58 -8.11 6.92
C ARG A 142 10.54 -8.27 5.41
N HIS A 143 9.68 -9.13 4.87
CA HIS A 143 9.58 -9.34 3.43
C HIS A 143 9.29 -8.04 2.66
N HIS A 144 8.44 -7.18 3.22
CA HIS A 144 8.10 -5.91 2.60
C HIS A 144 9.27 -4.92 2.63
N TYR A 145 9.97 -4.81 3.76
CA TYR A 145 11.01 -3.81 3.99
C TYR A 145 12.44 -4.29 3.72
N ASP A 146 12.67 -5.62 3.51
CA ASP A 146 13.99 -6.20 3.21
C ASP A 146 14.48 -5.96 1.77
N VAL A 147 13.80 -5.09 1.01
CA VAL A 147 14.28 -4.69 -0.32
C VAL A 147 15.59 -3.90 -0.21
N SER A 148 15.65 -2.90 0.58
CA SER A 148 16.74 -2.11 1.19
C SER A 148 16.27 -0.68 1.48
N ASN A 149 16.93 -0.01 2.42
CA ASN A 149 16.62 1.39 2.74
C ASN A 149 16.88 2.29 1.53
N GLU A 150 17.97 2.06 0.80
CA GLU A 150 18.36 2.83 -0.39
C GLU A 150 17.33 2.72 -1.52
N PHE A 151 16.69 1.55 -1.66
CA PHE A 151 15.61 1.40 -2.63
C PHE A 151 14.40 2.28 -2.28
N PHE A 152 13.99 2.27 -1.02
CA PHE A 152 12.86 3.11 -0.55
C PHE A 152 13.18 4.59 -0.67
N GLU A 153 14.41 5.00 -0.39
CA GLU A 153 14.85 6.40 -0.48
C GLU A 153 14.71 6.97 -1.90
N LEU A 154 14.84 6.13 -2.95
CA LEU A 154 14.69 6.57 -4.34
C LEU A 154 13.34 7.25 -4.61
N PHE A 155 12.29 6.83 -3.93
CA PHE A 155 10.96 7.38 -4.20
C PHE A 155 10.28 8.05 -2.99
N LEU A 156 10.65 7.70 -1.76
CA LEU A 156 10.14 8.36 -0.56
C LEU A 156 10.76 9.73 -0.32
N GLY A 157 12.00 9.91 -0.78
CA GLY A 157 12.79 11.12 -0.53
C GLY A 157 13.42 11.15 0.86
N PRO A 158 14.09 12.27 1.23
CA PRO A 158 14.94 12.36 2.43
C PRO A 158 14.20 12.09 3.75
N SER A 159 12.91 12.43 3.81
CA SER A 159 12.12 12.21 5.03
C SER A 159 11.86 10.73 5.31
N MET A 160 11.99 9.85 4.31
CA MET A 160 11.66 8.42 4.40
C MET A 160 10.25 8.18 4.95
N THR A 161 9.31 9.06 4.64
CA THR A 161 7.94 8.98 5.13
C THR A 161 7.10 8.11 4.20
N TYR A 162 6.84 6.84 4.62
CA TYR A 162 6.07 5.89 3.83
C TYR A 162 4.60 5.83 4.27
N SER A 163 3.91 6.95 4.12
CA SER A 163 2.47 7.10 4.41
C SER A 163 1.91 8.31 3.65
N CYS A 164 0.60 8.50 3.69
CA CYS A 164 -0.09 9.58 2.99
C CYS A 164 0.45 10.98 3.37
N GLY A 165 0.83 11.78 2.39
CA GLY A 165 1.07 13.22 2.56
C GLY A 165 -0.25 14.00 2.64
N VAL A 166 -0.20 15.29 2.99
CA VAL A 166 -1.35 16.20 3.02
C VAL A 166 -1.13 17.29 1.99
N TRP A 167 -1.92 17.29 0.92
CA TRP A 167 -1.75 18.16 -0.25
C TRP A 167 -2.76 19.31 -0.28
N ALA A 168 -4.03 18.96 -0.45
CA ALA A 168 -5.09 19.95 -0.72
C ALA A 168 -5.23 20.98 0.42
N ARG A 169 -5.18 20.52 1.66
CA ARG A 169 -5.33 21.36 2.84
C ARG A 169 -4.10 22.25 3.09
N SER A 170 -2.90 21.75 2.82
CA SER A 170 -1.65 22.48 3.08
C SER A 170 -1.25 23.41 1.94
N GLY A 171 -1.75 23.18 0.74
CA GLY A 171 -1.28 23.83 -0.47
C GLY A 171 0.12 23.39 -0.91
N ALA A 172 0.57 22.21 -0.44
CA ALA A 172 1.87 21.63 -0.78
C ALA A 172 2.03 21.44 -2.29
N ARG A 173 3.23 21.69 -2.78
CA ARG A 173 3.61 21.57 -4.20
C ARG A 173 4.59 20.44 -4.44
N THR A 174 5.29 20.02 -3.40
CA THR A 174 6.26 18.92 -3.43
C THR A 174 5.87 17.83 -2.46
N LEU A 175 6.41 16.62 -2.68
CA LEU A 175 6.19 15.49 -1.77
C LEU A 175 6.72 15.80 -0.37
N GLU A 176 7.86 16.47 -0.27
CA GLU A 176 8.49 16.87 0.99
C GLU A 176 7.58 17.80 1.80
N GLU A 177 7.04 18.85 1.16
CA GLU A 177 6.08 19.77 1.79
C GLU A 177 4.80 19.03 2.25
N ALA A 178 4.27 18.13 1.44
CA ALA A 178 3.08 17.37 1.77
C ALA A 178 3.32 16.40 2.96
N GLN A 179 4.51 15.81 3.03
CA GLN A 179 4.88 14.94 4.15
C GLN A 179 5.13 15.74 5.43
N GLU A 180 5.83 16.88 5.35
CA GLU A 180 6.00 17.77 6.51
C GLU A 180 4.65 18.26 7.04
N ALA A 181 3.76 18.69 6.15
CA ALA A 181 2.41 19.12 6.51
C ALA A 181 1.59 18.00 7.18
N LYS A 182 1.77 16.74 6.74
CA LYS A 182 1.12 15.59 7.37
C LYS A 182 1.65 15.37 8.78
N LEU A 183 2.96 15.41 8.99
CA LEU A 183 3.58 15.21 10.30
C LEU A 183 3.14 16.30 11.28
N GLU A 184 3.14 17.56 10.82
CA GLU A 184 2.65 18.68 11.63
C GLU A 184 1.16 18.56 11.96
N LEU A 185 0.32 18.14 11.00
CA LEU A 185 -1.11 17.90 11.25
C LEU A 185 -1.34 16.81 12.32
N VAL A 186 -0.51 15.76 12.33
CA VAL A 186 -0.58 14.72 13.37
C VAL A 186 -0.23 15.31 14.75
N CYS A 187 0.85 16.08 14.85
CA CYS A 187 1.25 16.76 16.09
C CYS A 187 0.16 17.72 16.57
N ALA A 188 -0.38 18.55 15.68
CA ALA A 188 -1.45 19.49 15.98
C ALA A 188 -2.74 18.80 16.44
N LYS A 189 -3.16 17.72 15.77
CA LYS A 189 -4.33 16.93 16.19
C LYS A 189 -4.13 16.23 17.52
N LEU A 190 -2.94 15.77 17.83
CA LEU A 190 -2.59 15.24 19.15
C LEU A 190 -2.47 16.37 20.20
N GLY A 191 -2.29 17.64 19.79
CA GLY A 191 -2.08 18.76 20.68
C GLY A 191 -0.83 18.58 21.53
N LEU A 192 0.29 18.20 20.88
CA LEU A 192 1.55 17.90 21.57
C LEU A 192 2.14 19.13 22.25
N SER A 193 2.64 18.96 23.47
CA SER A 193 3.32 19.97 24.26
C SER A 193 4.70 19.50 24.70
N ALA A 194 5.64 20.42 24.81
CA ALA A 194 7.01 20.10 25.20
C ALA A 194 7.09 19.32 26.52
N GLY A 195 7.94 18.30 26.55
CA GLY A 195 8.12 17.41 27.68
C GLY A 195 7.14 16.23 27.78
N GLU A 196 6.09 16.18 26.94
CA GLU A 196 5.17 15.04 26.90
C GLU A 196 5.86 13.78 26.35
N ARG A 197 5.39 12.63 26.81
CA ARG A 197 5.83 11.31 26.37
C ARG A 197 4.91 10.81 25.27
N VAL A 198 5.46 10.52 24.11
CA VAL A 198 4.73 10.09 22.93
C VAL A 198 5.18 8.70 22.48
N LEU A 199 4.24 7.82 22.13
CA LEU A 199 4.53 6.54 21.50
C LEU A 199 4.22 6.63 20.00
N ASP A 200 5.18 6.24 19.15
CA ASP A 200 5.01 6.06 17.70
C ASP A 200 4.94 4.56 17.39
N VAL A 201 3.72 4.05 17.15
CA VAL A 201 3.47 2.63 16.88
C VAL A 201 3.63 2.34 15.40
N GLY A 202 4.67 1.59 15.03
CA GLY A 202 5.04 1.38 13.64
C GLY A 202 5.81 2.59 13.08
N CYS A 203 6.84 3.03 13.80
CA CYS A 203 7.56 4.28 13.53
C CYS A 203 8.30 4.30 12.17
N GLY A 204 8.40 3.16 11.47
CA GLY A 204 9.12 3.06 10.22
C GLY A 204 10.59 3.52 10.37
N TRP A 205 11.01 4.46 9.53
CA TRP A 205 12.34 5.08 9.57
C TRP A 205 12.40 6.33 10.49
N GLY A 206 11.45 6.46 11.43
CA GLY A 206 11.45 7.47 12.47
C GLY A 206 10.98 8.86 12.05
N SER A 207 10.31 9.02 10.90
CA SER A 207 9.95 10.34 10.37
C SER A 207 9.06 11.15 11.32
N PHE A 208 8.03 10.52 11.91
CA PHE A 208 7.17 11.20 12.89
C PHE A 208 7.93 11.47 14.19
N ALA A 209 8.65 10.49 14.70
CA ALA A 209 9.40 10.63 15.95
C ALA A 209 10.40 11.81 15.89
N LEU A 210 11.18 11.90 14.80
CA LEU A 210 12.13 13.00 14.57
C LEU A 210 11.42 14.36 14.45
N HIS A 211 10.32 14.42 13.70
CA HIS A 211 9.56 15.66 13.54
C HIS A 211 8.97 16.13 14.88
N ALA A 212 8.27 15.25 15.59
CA ALA A 212 7.62 15.57 16.84
C ALA A 212 8.64 16.02 17.91
N ALA A 213 9.76 15.31 18.06
CA ALA A 213 10.80 15.69 19.00
C ALA A 213 11.44 17.03 18.65
N SER A 214 11.82 17.25 17.39
CA SER A 214 12.53 18.46 16.96
C SER A 214 11.65 19.71 16.96
N LYS A 215 10.38 19.60 16.59
CA LYS A 215 9.46 20.74 16.43
C LYS A 215 8.63 21.04 17.67
N HIS A 216 8.28 20.02 18.45
CA HIS A 216 7.38 20.13 19.60
C HIS A 216 8.06 19.85 20.94
N GLY A 217 9.34 19.43 20.97
CA GLY A 217 10.10 19.19 22.20
C GLY A 217 9.57 18.05 23.05
N VAL A 218 8.92 17.06 22.43
CA VAL A 218 8.39 15.87 23.12
C VAL A 218 9.43 14.77 23.22
N HIS A 219 9.23 13.82 24.14
CA HIS A 219 10.02 12.59 24.24
C HIS A 219 9.29 11.46 23.52
N VAL A 220 9.87 10.93 22.45
CA VAL A 220 9.23 9.91 21.59
C VAL A 220 9.88 8.55 21.79
N THR A 221 9.06 7.53 22.11
CA THR A 221 9.45 6.13 21.94
C THR A 221 8.85 5.63 20.63
N GLY A 222 9.70 5.29 19.65
CA GLY A 222 9.28 4.69 18.38
C GLY A 222 9.48 3.18 18.39
N ILE A 223 8.48 2.42 17.96
CA ILE A 223 8.59 0.96 17.85
C ILE A 223 8.36 0.45 16.43
N THR A 224 9.13 -0.54 16.01
CA THR A 224 8.98 -1.23 14.73
C THR A 224 9.35 -2.70 14.85
N LEU A 225 8.82 -3.56 13.96
CA LEU A 225 9.18 -4.98 13.84
C LEU A 225 10.30 -5.24 12.81
N SER A 226 10.75 -4.22 12.08
CA SER A 226 11.81 -4.32 11.08
C SER A 226 13.17 -3.92 11.66
N PRO A 227 14.16 -4.85 11.74
CA PRO A 227 15.52 -4.50 12.16
C PRO A 227 16.17 -3.44 11.27
N ALA A 228 15.91 -3.49 9.95
CA ALA A 228 16.45 -2.54 8.98
C ALA A 228 15.91 -1.12 9.22
N GLN A 229 14.60 -1.00 9.50
CA GLN A 229 13.99 0.28 9.87
C GLN A 229 14.52 0.79 11.19
N ALA A 230 14.59 -0.07 12.22
CA ALA A 230 15.09 0.32 13.55
C ALA A 230 16.52 0.86 13.48
N SER A 231 17.43 0.14 12.79
CA SER A 231 18.82 0.58 12.62
C SER A 231 18.91 1.94 11.91
N ARG A 232 18.20 2.09 10.78
CA ARG A 232 18.24 3.36 10.04
C ARG A 232 17.58 4.51 10.80
N ALA A 233 16.48 4.25 11.51
CA ALA A 233 15.84 5.25 12.35
C ALA A 233 16.78 5.72 13.48
N GLN A 234 17.47 4.80 14.15
CA GLN A 234 18.47 5.13 15.17
C GLN A 234 19.66 5.94 14.62
N GLU A 235 20.12 5.63 13.40
CA GLU A 235 21.13 6.44 12.70
C GLU A 235 20.64 7.87 12.48
N ARG A 236 19.41 8.02 11.96
CA ARG A 236 18.78 9.34 11.71
C ARG A 236 18.57 10.13 13.01
N VAL A 237 18.26 9.46 14.12
CA VAL A 237 18.18 10.10 15.45
C VAL A 237 19.54 10.70 15.83
N ARG A 238 20.64 9.93 15.67
CA ARG A 238 22.01 10.42 15.93
C ARG A 238 22.42 11.55 14.98
N GLU A 239 22.13 11.40 13.68
CA GLU A 239 22.38 12.44 12.65
C GLU A 239 21.68 13.75 13.00
N ALA A 240 20.52 13.69 13.65
CA ALA A 240 19.73 14.85 14.07
C ALA A 240 20.10 15.40 15.46
N GLY A 241 20.94 14.70 16.23
CA GLY A 241 21.28 15.06 17.62
C GLY A 241 20.09 14.99 18.58
N LEU A 242 19.22 13.99 18.41
CA LEU A 242 17.96 13.84 19.16
C LEU A 242 17.95 12.61 20.09
N GLU A 243 19.12 12.07 20.45
CA GLU A 243 19.25 10.86 21.26
C GLU A 243 18.62 11.00 22.65
N ASP A 244 18.60 12.20 23.21
CA ASP A 244 17.97 12.47 24.50
C ASP A 244 16.43 12.55 24.42
N ASN A 245 15.88 12.73 23.21
CA ASN A 245 14.44 12.91 23.01
C ASN A 245 13.77 11.76 22.27
N VAL A 246 14.51 10.92 21.54
CA VAL A 246 13.95 9.86 20.69
C VAL A 246 14.61 8.52 20.98
N ASP A 247 13.82 7.55 21.40
CA ASP A 247 14.24 6.17 21.66
C ASP A 247 13.54 5.22 20.67
N ILE A 248 14.31 4.63 19.74
CA ILE A 248 13.80 3.69 18.74
C ILE A 248 14.07 2.26 19.16
N ARG A 249 13.01 1.46 19.28
CA ARG A 249 13.06 0.07 19.74
C ARG A 249 12.56 -0.92 18.69
N LEU A 250 13.24 -2.05 18.60
CA LEU A 250 12.72 -3.23 17.91
C LEU A 250 11.77 -3.96 18.84
N ALA A 251 10.46 -3.69 18.74
CA ALA A 251 9.46 -4.20 19.66
C ALA A 251 8.09 -4.36 19.02
N ASP A 252 7.32 -5.32 19.55
CA ASP A 252 5.90 -5.50 19.24
C ASP A 252 5.06 -4.71 20.26
N TYR A 253 4.07 -3.96 19.80
CA TYR A 253 3.18 -3.17 20.67
C TYR A 253 2.47 -4.04 21.71
N ARG A 254 2.20 -5.30 21.39
CA ARG A 254 1.54 -6.29 22.27
C ARG A 254 2.38 -6.63 23.51
N GLU A 255 3.69 -6.45 23.44
CA GLU A 255 4.64 -6.82 24.50
C GLU A 255 5.37 -5.63 25.11
N LEU A 256 5.14 -4.42 24.59
CA LEU A 256 5.84 -3.23 25.04
C LEU A 256 5.59 -2.98 26.53
N GLN A 257 6.65 -2.98 27.33
CA GLN A 257 6.63 -2.58 28.73
C GLN A 257 7.21 -1.16 28.82
N ALA A 258 6.37 -0.22 29.23
CA ALA A 258 6.75 1.18 29.40
C ALA A 258 5.83 1.86 30.41
N GLU A 259 6.30 2.95 31.00
CA GLU A 259 5.43 3.89 31.71
C GLU A 259 4.41 4.49 30.72
N PRO A 260 3.19 4.80 31.17
CA PRO A 260 2.15 5.33 30.29
C PRO A 260 2.57 6.58 29.52
N PHE A 261 2.04 6.74 28.31
CA PHE A 261 2.28 7.86 27.41
C PHE A 261 1.16 8.89 27.47
N ASP A 262 1.47 10.16 27.19
CA ASP A 262 0.48 11.23 27.10
C ASP A 262 -0.23 11.22 25.74
N ALA A 263 0.45 10.75 24.71
CA ALA A 263 -0.11 10.61 23.36
C ALA A 263 0.47 9.41 22.61
N ILE A 264 -0.34 8.86 21.70
CA ILE A 264 0.06 7.80 20.77
C ILE A 264 -0.24 8.24 19.34
N ALA A 265 0.75 8.16 18.45
CA ALA A 265 0.58 8.16 17.01
C ALA A 265 0.70 6.72 16.49
N SER A 266 -0.22 6.30 15.63
CA SER A 266 -0.17 5.02 14.93
C SER A 266 -0.51 5.26 13.45
N ILE A 267 0.52 5.26 12.60
CA ILE A 267 0.44 5.70 11.21
C ILE A 267 0.82 4.54 10.28
N GLY A 268 -0.16 4.05 9.49
CA GLY A 268 0.06 2.93 8.58
C GLY A 268 0.24 1.58 9.28
N MET A 269 -0.43 1.41 10.42
CA MET A 269 -0.30 0.22 11.26
C MET A 269 -1.59 -0.61 11.29
N VAL A 270 -2.76 0.03 11.39
CA VAL A 270 -4.05 -0.64 11.62
C VAL A 270 -4.42 -1.61 10.49
N GLU A 271 -3.98 -1.36 9.28
CA GLU A 271 -4.17 -2.23 8.12
C GLU A 271 -3.41 -3.57 8.21
N HIS A 272 -2.43 -3.67 9.10
CA HIS A 272 -1.68 -4.89 9.38
C HIS A 272 -2.24 -5.69 10.57
N VAL A 273 -3.18 -5.12 11.31
CA VAL A 273 -3.75 -5.73 12.51
C VAL A 273 -4.79 -6.80 12.16
N GLY A 274 -5.69 -6.51 11.22
CA GLY A 274 -6.75 -7.41 10.78
C GLY A 274 -7.92 -7.55 11.75
N GLU A 275 -9.01 -8.17 11.26
CA GLU A 275 -10.30 -8.28 11.98
C GLU A 275 -10.18 -8.98 13.33
N THR A 276 -9.36 -10.03 13.40
CA THR A 276 -9.23 -10.85 14.61
C THR A 276 -8.42 -10.22 15.72
N GLN A 277 -7.63 -9.19 15.42
CA GLN A 277 -6.72 -8.56 16.37
C GLN A 277 -7.05 -7.09 16.67
N ILE A 278 -8.03 -6.51 16.01
CA ILE A 278 -8.29 -5.07 16.14
C ILE A 278 -8.77 -4.67 17.54
N ASP A 279 -9.51 -5.53 18.25
CA ASP A 279 -9.92 -5.25 19.63
C ASP A 279 -8.70 -5.32 20.56
N VAL A 280 -7.83 -6.33 20.43
CA VAL A 280 -6.57 -6.43 21.17
C VAL A 280 -5.66 -5.22 20.92
N TYR A 281 -5.60 -4.76 19.68
CA TYR A 281 -4.84 -3.55 19.32
C TYR A 281 -5.40 -2.33 20.05
N ALA A 282 -6.69 -2.08 20.01
CA ALA A 282 -7.32 -0.93 20.65
C ALA A 282 -7.17 -0.96 22.17
N GLU A 283 -7.40 -2.12 22.80
CA GLU A 283 -7.21 -2.34 24.26
C GLU A 283 -5.77 -2.06 24.66
N ARG A 284 -4.81 -2.58 23.88
CA ARG A 284 -3.39 -2.38 24.20
C ARG A 284 -2.95 -0.91 24.10
N LEU A 285 -3.46 -0.17 23.10
CA LEU A 285 -3.20 1.27 23.01
C LEU A 285 -3.80 2.04 24.19
N ALA A 286 -5.00 1.64 24.66
CA ALA A 286 -5.61 2.25 25.83
C ALA A 286 -4.79 2.00 27.12
N GLU A 287 -4.29 0.78 27.32
CA GLU A 287 -3.43 0.44 28.47
C GLU A 287 -2.10 1.22 28.51
N LEU A 288 -1.58 1.59 27.33
CA LEU A 288 -0.32 2.33 27.20
C LEU A 288 -0.48 3.85 27.39
N LEU A 289 -1.72 4.35 27.53
CA LEU A 289 -2.01 5.77 27.70
C LEU A 289 -2.27 6.14 29.17
N THR A 290 -1.91 7.35 29.52
CA THR A 290 -2.37 8.00 30.76
C THR A 290 -3.88 8.25 30.72
N PRO A 291 -4.57 8.42 31.89
CA PRO A 291 -5.94 8.95 31.89
C PRO A 291 -6.01 10.27 31.12
N GLY A 292 -6.94 10.39 30.18
CA GLY A 292 -7.03 11.54 29.29
C GLY A 292 -6.02 11.55 28.13
N GLY A 293 -5.21 10.51 28.02
CA GLY A 293 -4.24 10.35 26.94
C GLY A 293 -4.89 10.30 25.56
N ARG A 294 -4.16 10.72 24.54
CA ARG A 294 -4.67 10.98 23.20
C ARG A 294 -4.10 10.01 22.19
N LEU A 295 -4.94 9.56 21.27
CA LEU A 295 -4.58 8.69 20.16
C LEU A 295 -4.86 9.39 18.83
N LEU A 296 -3.93 9.31 17.88
CA LEU A 296 -4.20 9.50 16.47
C LEU A 296 -3.88 8.21 15.72
N ASN A 297 -4.92 7.60 15.16
CA ASN A 297 -4.79 6.46 14.26
C ASN A 297 -4.96 6.93 12.81
N HIS A 298 -3.93 6.78 11.99
CA HIS A 298 -3.93 7.11 10.56
C HIS A 298 -3.74 5.82 9.75
N GLY A 299 -4.78 5.32 9.13
CA GLY A 299 -4.73 4.02 8.48
C GLY A 299 -5.62 3.87 7.26
N ILE A 300 -5.22 2.93 6.40
CA ILE A 300 -5.97 2.54 5.21
C ILE A 300 -7.18 1.71 5.62
N THR A 301 -8.31 1.98 4.96
CA THR A 301 -9.56 1.25 5.19
C THR A 301 -10.16 0.80 3.88
N ARG A 302 -10.99 -0.25 3.90
CA ARG A 302 -11.91 -0.53 2.78
C ARG A 302 -13.14 0.35 2.90
N GLN A 303 -13.71 0.74 1.76
CA GLN A 303 -14.87 1.63 1.74
C GLN A 303 -16.20 0.90 1.90
N ARG A 304 -16.26 -0.37 1.54
CA ARG A 304 -17.48 -1.19 1.63
C ARG A 304 -17.19 -2.47 2.39
N HIS A 305 -18.10 -2.87 3.25
CA HIS A 305 -18.00 -4.14 4.00
C HIS A 305 -17.93 -5.38 3.10
N THR A 306 -18.54 -5.31 1.92
CA THR A 306 -18.61 -6.40 0.95
C THR A 306 -17.36 -6.53 0.07
N ASP A 307 -16.51 -5.52 0.05
CA ASP A 307 -15.30 -5.54 -0.75
C ASP A 307 -14.25 -6.47 -0.10
N PRO A 308 -13.42 -7.18 -0.88
CA PRO A 308 -12.31 -7.93 -0.34
C PRO A 308 -11.33 -6.99 0.38
N ALA A 309 -10.65 -7.48 1.41
CA ALA A 309 -9.71 -6.67 2.20
C ALA A 309 -8.51 -6.20 1.37
N ALA A 310 -8.01 -7.04 0.47
CA ALA A 310 -6.91 -6.74 -0.44
C ALA A 310 -7.08 -7.52 -1.76
N GLY A 311 -6.40 -7.07 -2.82
CA GLY A 311 -6.28 -7.84 -4.04
C GLY A 311 -5.19 -8.91 -3.93
N ASP A 312 -5.40 -10.06 -4.56
CA ASP A 312 -4.46 -11.21 -4.56
C ASP A 312 -3.01 -10.82 -4.89
N PHE A 313 -2.82 -9.86 -5.79
CA PHE A 313 -1.49 -9.39 -6.17
C PHE A 313 -0.80 -8.66 -5.01
N SER A 314 -1.47 -7.73 -4.35
CA SER A 314 -0.92 -6.99 -3.22
C SER A 314 -0.57 -7.91 -2.05
N GLU A 315 -1.44 -8.86 -1.72
CA GLU A 315 -1.23 -9.84 -0.66
C GLU A 315 -0.03 -10.76 -0.94
N ARG A 316 0.21 -11.12 -2.22
CA ARG A 316 1.28 -12.04 -2.59
C ARG A 316 2.65 -11.37 -2.76
N TYR A 317 2.70 -10.10 -3.10
CA TYR A 317 3.94 -9.45 -3.50
C TYR A 317 4.38 -8.30 -2.62
N VAL A 318 3.45 -7.60 -1.94
CA VAL A 318 3.76 -6.35 -1.26
C VAL A 318 3.43 -6.40 0.22
N PHE A 319 2.16 -6.60 0.56
CA PHE A 319 1.67 -6.60 1.94
C PHE A 319 1.02 -7.94 2.30
N PRO A 320 1.83 -8.97 2.59
CA PRO A 320 1.28 -10.22 3.08
C PRO A 320 0.47 -9.99 4.36
N ASP A 321 -0.71 -10.59 4.40
CA ASP A 321 -1.64 -10.50 5.53
C ASP A 321 -2.25 -9.13 5.81
N ALA A 322 -1.98 -8.10 5.01
CA ALA A 322 -2.68 -6.84 5.17
C ALA A 322 -4.20 -7.02 4.99
N GLU A 323 -4.93 -6.51 5.96
CA GLU A 323 -6.39 -6.60 6.01
C GLU A 323 -6.99 -5.24 6.38
N PRO A 324 -7.05 -4.27 5.44
CA PRO A 324 -7.73 -3.01 5.69
C PRO A 324 -9.17 -3.25 6.12
N LEU A 325 -9.53 -2.79 7.30
CA LEU A 325 -10.88 -2.92 7.84
C LEU A 325 -11.76 -1.76 7.38
N HIS A 326 -13.07 -1.94 7.43
CA HIS A 326 -13.98 -0.80 7.26
C HIS A 326 -13.82 0.16 8.44
N LEU A 327 -13.90 1.48 8.19
CA LEU A 327 -13.70 2.51 9.22
C LEU A 327 -14.54 2.29 10.46
N SER A 328 -15.81 1.89 10.30
CA SER A 328 -16.73 1.64 11.43
C SER A 328 -16.22 0.55 12.37
N ARG A 329 -15.48 -0.44 11.85
CA ARG A 329 -14.92 -1.51 12.68
C ARG A 329 -13.75 -1.01 13.54
N VAL A 330 -12.94 -0.12 12.98
CA VAL A 330 -11.86 0.54 13.72
C VAL A 330 -12.44 1.42 14.82
N LEU A 331 -13.45 2.26 14.51
CA LEU A 331 -14.12 3.10 15.49
C LEU A 331 -14.75 2.29 16.61
N LEU A 332 -15.43 1.18 16.28
CA LEU A 332 -16.04 0.29 17.26
C LEU A 332 -15.02 -0.34 18.21
N ALA A 333 -13.84 -0.74 17.69
CA ALA A 333 -12.78 -1.29 18.53
C ALA A 333 -12.22 -0.25 19.50
N LEU A 334 -12.00 0.98 19.04
CA LEU A 334 -11.55 2.09 19.88
C LEU A 334 -12.58 2.41 20.98
N GLU A 335 -13.88 2.49 20.62
CA GLU A 335 -14.95 2.73 21.59
C GLU A 335 -15.00 1.64 22.68
N ARG A 336 -14.94 0.36 22.27
CA ARG A 336 -14.89 -0.78 23.22
C ARG A 336 -13.69 -0.75 24.17
N ALA A 337 -12.57 -0.23 23.71
CA ALA A 337 -11.37 -0.03 24.53
C ALA A 337 -11.44 1.22 25.44
N GLY A 338 -12.58 1.93 25.44
CA GLY A 338 -12.81 3.09 26.31
C GLY A 338 -12.43 4.44 25.69
N PHE A 339 -12.04 4.50 24.43
CA PHE A 339 -11.78 5.76 23.75
C PHE A 339 -13.06 6.50 23.39
N VAL A 340 -12.99 7.83 23.45
CA VAL A 340 -14.00 8.74 22.88
C VAL A 340 -13.44 9.28 21.58
N THR A 341 -14.08 8.94 20.45
CA THR A 341 -13.72 9.48 19.14
C THR A 341 -14.09 10.97 19.09
N GLN A 342 -13.13 11.83 18.76
CA GLN A 342 -13.28 13.28 18.76
C GLN A 342 -13.33 13.87 17.34
N HIS A 343 -12.58 13.26 16.40
CA HIS A 343 -12.47 13.74 15.03
C HIS A 343 -12.14 12.60 14.06
N VAL A 344 -12.73 12.63 12.86
CA VAL A 344 -12.44 11.71 11.76
C VAL A 344 -12.30 12.51 10.48
N GLU A 345 -11.20 12.32 9.76
CA GLU A 345 -10.92 13.03 8.51
C GLU A 345 -10.32 12.09 7.47
N GLY A 346 -10.82 12.18 6.22
CA GLY A 346 -10.38 11.34 5.11
C GLY A 346 -9.38 12.03 4.19
N PHE A 347 -8.40 11.25 3.68
CA PHE A 347 -7.29 11.72 2.85
C PHE A 347 -7.10 10.89 1.58
N GLY A 348 -8.16 10.31 1.03
CA GLY A 348 -8.06 9.42 -0.14
C GLY A 348 -7.44 10.08 -1.37
N ALA A 349 -7.85 11.30 -1.69
CA ALA A 349 -7.28 12.07 -2.81
C ALA A 349 -5.81 12.43 -2.57
N ASP A 350 -5.46 12.80 -1.33
CA ASP A 350 -4.08 13.12 -0.94
C ASP A 350 -3.16 11.89 -1.06
N TYR A 351 -3.68 10.68 -0.74
CA TYR A 351 -2.87 9.48 -0.91
C TYR A 351 -2.72 9.10 -2.37
N ALA A 352 -3.76 9.28 -3.19
CA ALA A 352 -3.63 9.08 -4.63
C ALA A 352 -2.54 9.99 -5.24
N GLU A 353 -2.45 11.24 -4.78
CA GLU A 353 -1.41 12.18 -5.21
C GLU A 353 -0.02 11.78 -4.69
N THR A 354 0.08 11.35 -3.42
CA THR A 354 1.33 10.83 -2.84
C THR A 354 1.86 9.65 -3.64
N LEU A 355 0.98 8.69 -3.98
CA LEU A 355 1.33 7.51 -4.78
C LEU A 355 1.73 7.86 -6.22
N ARG A 356 1.17 8.92 -6.79
CA ARG A 356 1.60 9.45 -8.10
C ARG A 356 3.06 9.90 -8.04
N HIS A 357 3.41 10.72 -7.05
CA HIS A 357 4.78 11.18 -6.86
C HIS A 357 5.77 10.03 -6.64
N TRP A 358 5.40 9.06 -5.82
CA TRP A 358 6.26 7.87 -5.62
C TRP A 358 6.46 7.06 -6.90
N ALA A 359 5.40 6.87 -7.69
CA ALA A 359 5.49 6.13 -8.95
C ALA A 359 6.38 6.84 -9.98
N GLU A 360 6.27 8.17 -10.09
CA GLU A 360 7.09 9.00 -10.98
C GLU A 360 8.56 9.00 -10.56
N ARG A 361 8.87 9.13 -9.26
CA ARG A 361 10.23 9.08 -8.73
C ARG A 361 10.88 7.70 -8.94
N LEU A 362 10.13 6.63 -8.72
CA LEU A 362 10.61 5.28 -8.99
C LEU A 362 10.93 5.09 -10.48
N ASP A 363 10.05 5.57 -11.38
CA ASP A 363 10.28 5.48 -12.82
C ASP A 363 11.47 6.35 -13.28
N ALA A 364 11.71 7.49 -12.65
CA ALA A 364 12.89 8.31 -12.90
C ALA A 364 14.21 7.67 -12.42
N SER A 365 14.13 6.64 -11.57
CA SER A 365 15.27 5.97 -10.95
C SER A 365 15.41 4.49 -11.34
N LEU A 366 14.82 4.04 -12.47
CA LEU A 366 14.68 2.63 -12.83
C LEU A 366 15.99 1.85 -12.88
N GLU A 367 17.04 2.44 -13.44
CA GLU A 367 18.36 1.77 -13.53
C GLU A 367 18.90 1.47 -12.13
N ARG A 368 18.92 2.48 -11.25
CA ARG A 368 19.38 2.33 -9.87
C ARG A 368 18.49 1.40 -9.06
N ALA A 369 17.17 1.53 -9.22
CA ALA A 369 16.19 0.64 -8.57
C ALA A 369 16.42 -0.83 -8.96
N THR A 370 16.67 -1.08 -10.25
CA THR A 370 16.96 -2.42 -10.77
C THR A 370 18.29 -2.97 -10.22
N ALA A 371 19.31 -2.14 -10.11
CA ALA A 371 20.59 -2.53 -9.52
C ALA A 371 20.44 -2.91 -8.03
N LEU A 372 19.58 -2.21 -7.27
CA LEU A 372 19.36 -2.45 -5.84
C LEU A 372 18.44 -3.65 -5.56
N ALA A 373 17.36 -3.79 -6.32
CA ALA A 373 16.26 -4.72 -5.98
C ALA A 373 16.01 -5.82 -7.02
N GLY A 374 16.64 -5.73 -8.18
CA GLY A 374 16.40 -6.63 -9.32
C GLY A 374 15.11 -6.29 -10.08
N GLU A 375 15.03 -6.76 -11.34
CA GLU A 375 13.94 -6.42 -12.25
C GLU A 375 12.55 -6.86 -11.76
N GLU A 376 12.42 -8.05 -11.16
CA GLU A 376 11.14 -8.56 -10.66
C GLU A 376 10.56 -7.63 -9.58
N ARG A 377 11.37 -7.23 -8.60
CA ARG A 377 10.95 -6.33 -7.53
C ARG A 377 10.57 -4.95 -8.05
N VAL A 378 11.33 -4.41 -8.98
CA VAL A 378 11.00 -3.13 -9.61
C VAL A 378 9.66 -3.21 -10.34
N ARG A 379 9.38 -4.29 -11.09
CA ARG A 379 8.08 -4.50 -11.73
C ARG A 379 6.94 -4.61 -10.71
N VAL A 380 7.16 -5.32 -9.58
CA VAL A 380 6.19 -5.39 -8.49
C VAL A 380 5.83 -3.99 -8.01
N TRP A 381 6.83 -3.16 -7.66
CA TRP A 381 6.61 -1.82 -7.12
C TRP A 381 5.96 -0.86 -8.11
N ARG A 382 6.39 -0.89 -9.38
CA ARG A 382 5.77 -0.09 -10.44
C ARG A 382 4.28 -0.38 -10.62
N LEU A 383 3.91 -1.65 -10.59
CA LEU A 383 2.51 -2.07 -10.69
C LEU A 383 1.74 -1.72 -9.42
N TYR A 384 2.32 -2.02 -8.25
CA TYR A 384 1.68 -1.81 -6.97
C TYR A 384 1.34 -0.32 -6.70
N LEU A 385 2.30 0.60 -6.87
CA LEU A 385 2.07 2.02 -6.61
C LEU A 385 0.90 2.58 -7.44
N ARG A 386 0.79 2.15 -8.69
CA ARG A 386 -0.30 2.56 -9.57
C ARG A 386 -1.63 1.87 -9.26
N ALA A 387 -1.60 0.59 -8.92
CA ALA A 387 -2.80 -0.13 -8.50
C ALA A 387 -3.36 0.43 -7.18
N ALA A 388 -2.50 0.74 -6.21
CA ALA A 388 -2.89 1.38 -4.97
C ALA A 388 -3.50 2.78 -5.23
N ARG A 389 -2.84 3.60 -6.08
CA ARG A 389 -3.40 4.90 -6.51
C ARG A 389 -4.79 4.74 -7.11
N ASN A 390 -4.97 3.77 -8.02
CA ASN A 390 -6.27 3.51 -8.62
C ASN A 390 -7.32 3.08 -7.59
N GLY A 391 -6.92 2.32 -6.56
CA GLY A 391 -7.80 1.95 -5.44
C GLY A 391 -8.37 3.15 -4.71
N PHE A 392 -7.56 4.19 -4.43
CA PHE A 392 -8.03 5.44 -3.82
C PHE A 392 -8.88 6.27 -4.77
N LEU A 393 -8.51 6.38 -6.04
CA LEU A 393 -9.27 7.14 -7.05
C LEU A 393 -10.64 6.53 -7.35
N SER A 394 -10.76 5.21 -7.33
CA SER A 394 -12.00 4.48 -7.57
C SER A 394 -12.91 4.36 -6.34
N GLY A 395 -12.44 4.77 -5.16
CA GLY A 395 -13.15 4.56 -3.91
C GLY A 395 -13.23 3.08 -3.46
N PHE A 396 -12.30 2.23 -3.92
CA PHE A 396 -12.14 0.87 -3.39
C PHE A 396 -11.47 0.90 -2.01
N THR A 397 -10.46 1.77 -1.84
CA THR A 397 -9.80 2.02 -0.57
C THR A 397 -9.98 3.46 -0.12
N GLY A 398 -10.00 3.68 1.19
CA GLY A 398 -9.93 4.97 1.82
C GLY A 398 -8.77 5.02 2.80
N ILE A 399 -8.48 6.22 3.32
CA ILE A 399 -7.55 6.40 4.41
C ILE A 399 -8.06 7.52 5.31
N TYR A 400 -7.99 7.31 6.61
CA TYR A 400 -8.55 8.24 7.58
C TYR A 400 -7.58 8.49 8.72
N GLN A 401 -7.63 9.72 9.24
CA GLN A 401 -7.11 10.07 10.56
C GLN A 401 -8.27 10.06 11.55
N VAL A 402 -8.16 9.21 12.57
CA VAL A 402 -9.09 9.13 13.70
C VAL A 402 -8.36 9.67 14.91
N ARG A 403 -8.82 10.82 15.45
CA ARG A 403 -8.40 11.32 16.77
C ARG A 403 -9.38 10.81 17.82
N ALA A 404 -8.85 10.21 18.85
CA ALA A 404 -9.61 9.72 20.00
C ALA A 404 -8.85 10.03 21.30
N ALA A 405 -9.52 10.00 22.44
CA ALA A 405 -8.90 10.19 23.75
C ALA A 405 -9.57 9.31 24.80
N LEU A 406 -8.81 8.93 25.82
CA LEU A 406 -9.37 8.32 27.03
C LEU A 406 -10.06 9.38 27.90
N PRO A 407 -11.08 9.02 28.70
CA PRO A 407 -11.68 9.91 29.69
C PRO A 407 -10.65 10.41 30.74
N GLY A 408 -10.93 11.58 31.36
CA GLY A 408 -10.11 12.11 32.45
C GLY A 408 -9.11 13.19 32.07
N GLY A 409 -9.02 13.56 30.80
CA GLY A 409 -8.18 14.66 30.31
C GLY A 409 -8.91 16.00 30.22
N PRO A 410 -8.18 17.11 29.97
CA PRO A 410 -8.81 18.40 29.66
C PRO A 410 -9.69 18.28 28.42
N ALA A 411 -10.74 19.14 28.36
CA ALA A 411 -11.57 19.22 27.16
C ALA A 411 -10.67 19.43 25.92
N PRO A 412 -10.94 18.74 24.80
CA PRO A 412 -10.11 18.87 23.61
C PRO A 412 -10.08 20.35 23.18
N ALA A 413 -8.87 20.89 22.98
CA ALA A 413 -8.75 22.11 22.22
C ALA A 413 -9.44 21.87 20.86
N GLU A 414 -10.22 22.84 20.37
CA GLU A 414 -10.87 22.72 19.06
C GLU A 414 -9.85 22.22 18.04
N ALA A 415 -10.18 21.12 17.36
CA ALA A 415 -9.33 20.62 16.29
C ALA A 415 -9.07 21.78 15.31
N PRO A 416 -7.82 22.03 14.88
CA PRO A 416 -7.51 23.12 13.97
C PRO A 416 -8.48 23.04 12.79
N GLY A 417 -9.32 24.07 12.62
CA GLY A 417 -10.56 24.08 11.87
C GLY A 417 -10.41 23.50 10.45
N GLY A 418 -11.20 22.50 10.14
CA GLY A 418 -11.67 22.29 8.80
C GLY A 418 -12.45 23.50 8.32
N PRO A 419 -12.61 23.73 7.00
CA PRO A 419 -13.48 24.80 6.50
C PRO A 419 -14.85 24.63 7.14
N ALA A 420 -15.38 25.73 7.72
CA ALA A 420 -16.72 25.75 8.28
C ALA A 420 -17.66 25.18 7.23
N LEU A 421 -18.41 24.15 7.58
CA LEU A 421 -19.52 23.69 6.77
C LEU A 421 -20.51 24.86 6.70
N THR A 422 -20.41 25.67 5.67
CA THR A 422 -21.49 26.59 5.30
C THR A 422 -22.71 25.75 4.94
N ARG A 423 -23.75 25.87 5.73
CA ARG A 423 -25.05 25.25 5.53
C ARG A 423 -25.66 25.63 4.18
#